data_40355d4edb0fb58686598426c23ec4b3
#
_entry.id   40355d4edb0fb58686598426c23ec4b3
#
_cell.length_a   1.000
_cell.length_b   1.000
_cell.length_c   1.000
_cell.angle_alpha   90.00
_cell.angle_beta   90.00
_cell.angle_gamma   90.00
#
_symmetry.space_group_name_H-M   'P 1'
#
loop_
_entity.id
_entity.type
_entity.pdbx_description
1 polymer ?
#
loop_
_entity_poly.entity_id
_entity_poly.type
_entity_poly.pdbx_seq_one_letter_code
_entity_poly.pdbx_strand_id
1 'polypeptide(L)'
;MAMPEWIKKELRANFAKASRAGRQAARTEPRAASATYRARDEALHVVLTNGAKFIIPVKLIPELQKAPVRDIRKVEVLGRGGGLHWETLDVDISVPGLIASVFEGPTWLAELGRVGGQRSSAAKAAAARKNGRKGGRPRLRESAHPRA
;
A
#
# COMPACT_ATOMS: atom_id res chain seq x y z
N MET A 1 -2.70 -11.73 -35.81
CA MET A 1 -1.24 -11.52 -35.66
C MET A 1 -0.77 -12.21 -34.36
N ALA A 2 0.16 -13.15 -34.44
CA ALA A 2 0.62 -13.88 -33.27
C ALA A 2 1.60 -12.98 -32.45
N MET A 3 1.46 -12.99 -31.13
CA MET A 3 2.29 -12.22 -30.24
C MET A 3 3.75 -12.75 -30.29
N PRO A 4 4.77 -11.88 -30.44
CA PRO A 4 6.17 -12.29 -30.46
C PRO A 4 6.61 -13.04 -29.21
N GLU A 5 7.52 -14.01 -29.35
CA GLU A 5 7.95 -14.87 -28.23
C GLU A 5 8.64 -14.11 -27.09
N TRP A 6 9.36 -13.02 -27.39
CA TRP A 6 9.97 -12.18 -26.37
C TRP A 6 8.93 -11.47 -25.48
N ILE A 7 7.78 -11.05 -26.06
CA ILE A 7 6.67 -10.44 -25.29
C ILE A 7 6.05 -11.51 -24.38
N LYS A 8 5.85 -12.74 -24.88
CA LYS A 8 5.31 -13.82 -24.06
C LYS A 8 6.23 -14.18 -22.90
N LYS A 9 7.54 -14.18 -23.13
CA LYS A 9 8.55 -14.42 -22.08
C LYS A 9 8.53 -13.35 -21.01
N GLU A 10 8.46 -12.08 -21.42
CA GLU A 10 8.40 -10.94 -20.51
C GLU A 10 7.11 -10.91 -19.71
N LEU A 11 5.96 -11.16 -20.35
CA LEU A 11 4.67 -11.29 -19.66
C LEU A 11 4.68 -12.40 -18.61
N ARG A 12 5.24 -13.59 -18.93
CA ARG A 12 5.35 -14.69 -17.97
C ARG A 12 6.26 -14.33 -16.78
N ALA A 13 7.38 -13.67 -17.04
CA ALA A 13 8.29 -13.22 -15.98
C ALA A 13 7.65 -12.16 -15.07
N ASN A 14 6.97 -11.19 -15.67
CA ASN A 14 6.25 -10.15 -14.93
C ASN A 14 5.07 -10.72 -14.14
N PHE A 15 4.32 -11.66 -14.70
CA PHE A 15 3.24 -12.38 -14.01
C PHE A 15 3.77 -13.19 -12.83
N ALA A 16 4.88 -13.91 -13.01
CA ALA A 16 5.49 -14.67 -11.91
C ALA A 16 5.99 -13.76 -10.78
N LYS A 17 6.58 -12.60 -11.11
CA LYS A 17 7.01 -11.59 -10.15
C LYS A 17 5.82 -10.98 -9.40
N ALA A 18 4.78 -10.57 -10.12
CA ALA A 18 3.55 -10.02 -9.54
C ALA A 18 2.84 -11.04 -8.65
N SER A 19 2.78 -12.30 -9.08
CA SER A 19 2.18 -13.38 -8.28
C SER A 19 2.95 -13.67 -6.99
N ARG A 20 4.29 -13.58 -7.01
CA ARG A 20 5.12 -13.71 -5.80
C ARG A 20 4.89 -12.55 -4.85
N ALA A 21 4.90 -11.32 -5.36
CA ALA A 21 4.62 -10.11 -4.59
C ALA A 21 3.23 -10.16 -3.95
N GLY A 22 2.20 -10.55 -4.72
CA GLY A 22 0.84 -10.72 -4.23
C GLY A 22 0.71 -11.79 -3.12
N ARG A 23 1.44 -12.92 -3.24
CA ARG A 23 1.49 -13.93 -2.16
C ARG A 23 2.20 -13.42 -0.92
N GLN A 24 3.24 -12.62 -1.07
CA GLN A 24 3.95 -11.99 0.04
C GLN A 24 3.04 -10.97 0.75
N ALA A 25 2.42 -10.07 0.00
CA ALA A 25 1.44 -9.10 0.49
C ALA A 25 0.29 -9.80 1.24
N ALA A 26 -0.21 -10.93 0.69
CA ALA A 26 -1.26 -11.71 1.31
C ALA A 26 -0.93 -12.24 2.71
N ARG A 27 0.35 -12.37 3.06
CA ARG A 27 0.80 -12.87 4.36
C ARG A 27 1.09 -11.77 5.37
N THR A 28 1.40 -10.57 4.91
CA THR A 28 1.93 -9.47 5.74
C THR A 28 0.99 -8.29 5.84
N GLU A 29 0.11 -8.12 4.84
CA GLU A 29 -0.82 -6.99 4.80
C GLU A 29 -2.15 -7.33 5.48
N PRO A 30 -2.79 -6.34 6.13
CA PRO A 30 -4.13 -6.52 6.67
C PRO A 30 -5.13 -6.80 5.53
N ARG A 31 -6.04 -7.76 5.76
CA ARG A 31 -7.04 -8.19 4.80
C ARG A 31 -8.41 -8.20 5.45
N ALA A 32 -9.41 -7.65 4.75
CA ALA A 32 -10.78 -7.69 5.19
C ALA A 32 -11.38 -9.10 5.01
N ALA A 33 -12.00 -9.60 6.06
CA ALA A 33 -12.92 -10.72 5.98
C ALA A 33 -14.33 -10.26 5.61
N SER A 34 -14.71 -9.05 6.08
CA SER A 34 -15.97 -8.41 5.74
C SER A 34 -15.87 -6.90 5.89
N ALA A 35 -16.72 -6.18 5.16
CA ALA A 35 -16.92 -4.75 5.30
C ALA A 35 -18.42 -4.44 5.25
N THR A 36 -18.90 -3.54 6.09
CA THR A 36 -20.32 -3.16 6.14
C THR A 36 -20.46 -1.72 6.60
N TYR A 37 -21.26 -0.92 5.91
CA TYR A 37 -21.63 0.41 6.38
C TYR A 37 -22.77 0.32 7.40
N ARG A 38 -22.65 1.02 8.52
CA ARG A 38 -23.70 1.18 9.52
C ARG A 38 -24.14 2.61 9.62
N ALA A 39 -25.42 2.85 9.30
CA ALA A 39 -26.01 4.20 9.31
C ALA A 39 -26.08 4.81 10.72
N ARG A 40 -26.25 3.98 11.76
CA ARG A 40 -26.29 4.43 13.16
C ARG A 40 -25.00 5.15 13.56
N ASP A 41 -23.87 4.63 13.11
CA ASP A 41 -22.53 5.11 13.48
C ASP A 41 -21.94 6.02 12.39
N GLU A 42 -22.64 6.14 11.24
CA GLU A 42 -22.13 6.79 10.00
C GLU A 42 -20.72 6.30 9.64
N ALA A 43 -20.47 5.01 9.87
CA ALA A 43 -19.16 4.43 9.79
C ALA A 43 -19.11 3.14 8.96
N LEU A 44 -17.96 2.88 8.38
CA LEU A 44 -17.60 1.64 7.75
C LEU A 44 -17.01 0.70 8.82
N HIS A 45 -17.64 -0.44 9.01
CA HIS A 45 -17.16 -1.51 9.90
C HIS A 45 -16.39 -2.53 9.07
N VAL A 46 -15.10 -2.65 9.29
CA VAL A 46 -14.22 -3.60 8.61
C VAL A 46 -13.71 -4.63 9.60
N VAL A 47 -13.97 -5.89 9.33
CA VAL A 47 -13.43 -7.01 10.10
C VAL A 47 -12.28 -7.61 9.30
N LEU A 48 -11.11 -7.72 9.92
CA LEU A 48 -9.95 -8.32 9.28
C LEU A 48 -9.92 -9.84 9.45
N THR A 49 -9.20 -10.52 8.58
CA THR A 49 -9.03 -11.99 8.62
C THR A 49 -8.35 -12.50 9.89
N ASN A 50 -7.60 -11.65 10.60
CA ASN A 50 -7.00 -11.94 11.90
C ASN A 50 -7.94 -11.67 13.10
N GLY A 51 -9.19 -11.26 12.84
CA GLY A 51 -10.19 -10.95 13.87
C GLY A 51 -10.19 -9.50 14.38
N ALA A 52 -9.23 -8.67 14.00
CA ALA A 52 -9.25 -7.24 14.32
C ALA A 52 -10.44 -6.54 13.66
N LYS A 53 -10.99 -5.53 14.33
CA LYS A 53 -12.14 -4.75 13.84
C LYS A 53 -11.77 -3.28 13.80
N PHE A 54 -12.10 -2.63 12.68
CA PHE A 54 -11.97 -1.19 12.51
C PHE A 54 -13.35 -0.59 12.28
N ILE A 55 -13.65 0.49 12.98
CA ILE A 55 -14.84 1.31 12.78
C ILE A 55 -14.34 2.67 12.31
N ILE A 56 -14.56 2.97 11.06
CA ILE A 56 -14.02 4.16 10.40
C ILE A 56 -15.17 5.07 10.01
N PRO A 57 -15.33 6.24 10.63
CA PRO A 57 -16.31 7.23 10.20
C PRO A 57 -16.12 7.60 8.73
N VAL A 58 -17.20 7.60 7.94
CA VAL A 58 -17.14 7.87 6.49
C VAL A 58 -16.52 9.24 6.19
N LYS A 59 -16.71 10.21 7.09
CA LYS A 59 -16.07 11.53 6.98
C LYS A 59 -14.54 11.52 6.94
N LEU A 60 -13.90 10.42 7.37
CA LEU A 60 -12.46 10.25 7.31
C LEU A 60 -11.99 9.55 6.02
N ILE A 61 -12.92 9.19 5.13
CA ILE A 61 -12.64 8.52 3.85
C ILE A 61 -12.97 9.53 2.73
N PRO A 62 -11.96 10.22 2.16
CA PRO A 62 -12.19 11.31 1.22
C PRO A 62 -13.09 10.93 0.03
N GLU A 63 -12.91 9.72 -0.49
CA GLU A 63 -13.62 9.18 -1.65
C GLU A 63 -15.13 8.98 -1.37
N LEU A 64 -15.51 8.80 -0.10
CA LEU A 64 -16.88 8.52 0.30
C LEU A 64 -17.61 9.71 0.94
N GLN A 65 -16.91 10.79 1.29
CA GLN A 65 -17.48 11.94 2.03
C GLN A 65 -18.73 12.56 1.37
N LYS A 66 -18.76 12.56 0.04
CA LYS A 66 -19.86 13.17 -0.74
C LYS A 66 -20.79 12.12 -1.35
N ALA A 67 -20.55 10.85 -1.09
CA ALA A 67 -21.31 9.77 -1.66
C ALA A 67 -22.67 9.58 -0.96
N PRO A 68 -23.74 9.25 -1.71
CA PRO A 68 -25.03 8.93 -1.11
C PRO A 68 -24.95 7.69 -0.23
N VAL A 69 -25.59 7.70 0.92
CA VAL A 69 -25.60 6.57 1.87
C VAL A 69 -26.05 5.24 1.22
N ARG A 70 -27.01 5.32 0.28
CA ARG A 70 -27.49 4.14 -0.48
C ARG A 70 -26.37 3.44 -1.25
N ASP A 71 -25.38 4.20 -1.73
CA ASP A 71 -24.28 3.68 -2.52
C ASP A 71 -23.11 3.27 -1.63
N ILE A 72 -22.86 3.98 -0.52
CA ILE A 72 -21.87 3.58 0.49
C ILE A 72 -22.19 2.19 1.09
N ARG A 73 -23.48 1.85 1.21
CA ARG A 73 -23.95 0.55 1.71
C ARG A 73 -23.56 -0.64 0.83
N LYS A 74 -23.28 -0.38 -0.45
CA LYS A 74 -22.95 -1.43 -1.44
C LYS A 74 -21.46 -1.78 -1.48
N VAL A 75 -20.82 -1.71 -0.33
CA VAL A 75 -19.39 -2.08 -0.22
C VAL A 75 -19.19 -3.58 -0.46
N GLU A 76 -18.23 -3.91 -1.31
CA GLU A 76 -17.81 -5.28 -1.60
C GLU A 76 -16.34 -5.49 -1.23
N VAL A 77 -15.99 -6.69 -0.80
CA VAL A 77 -14.61 -7.08 -0.48
C VAL A 77 -13.99 -7.74 -1.69
N LEU A 78 -12.91 -7.16 -2.21
CA LEU A 78 -12.19 -7.65 -3.39
C LEU A 78 -10.82 -8.26 -3.07
N GLY A 79 -10.31 -9.04 -4.03
CA GLY A 79 -8.92 -9.49 -4.03
C GLY A 79 -8.54 -10.31 -2.80
N ARG A 80 -9.39 -11.21 -2.35
CA ARG A 80 -9.21 -12.00 -1.13
C ARG A 80 -9.04 -11.11 0.12
N GLY A 81 -9.77 -10.01 0.19
CA GLY A 81 -9.75 -9.07 1.28
C GLY A 81 -8.70 -7.96 1.18
N GLY A 82 -7.99 -7.84 0.06
CA GLY A 82 -6.99 -6.79 -0.12
C GLY A 82 -7.57 -5.42 -0.41
N GLY A 83 -8.80 -5.35 -0.92
CA GLY A 83 -9.49 -4.12 -1.29
C GLY A 83 -10.96 -4.10 -0.92
N LEU A 84 -11.52 -2.92 -0.91
CA LEU A 84 -12.95 -2.61 -0.84
C LEU A 84 -13.35 -1.90 -2.11
N HIS A 85 -14.49 -2.28 -2.68
CA HIS A 85 -15.02 -1.77 -3.93
C HIS A 85 -16.44 -1.24 -3.78
N TRP A 86 -16.75 -0.18 -4.49
CA TRP A 86 -18.10 0.37 -4.64
C TRP A 86 -18.39 0.56 -6.13
N GLU A 87 -19.08 -0.42 -6.72
CA GLU A 87 -19.38 -0.42 -8.15
C GLU A 87 -20.10 0.87 -8.61
N THR A 88 -21.12 1.30 -7.85
CA THR A 88 -21.92 2.49 -8.21
C THR A 88 -21.16 3.81 -8.09
N LEU A 89 -20.05 3.84 -7.36
CA LEU A 89 -19.23 5.02 -7.14
C LEU A 89 -17.92 4.97 -7.96
N ASP A 90 -17.63 3.83 -8.58
CA ASP A 90 -16.35 3.55 -9.24
C ASP A 90 -15.14 3.83 -8.31
N VAL A 91 -15.26 3.38 -7.06
CA VAL A 91 -14.26 3.59 -6.02
C VAL A 91 -13.64 2.28 -5.58
N ASP A 92 -12.31 2.23 -5.60
CA ASP A 92 -11.49 1.14 -5.10
C ASP A 92 -10.55 1.65 -4.01
N ILE A 93 -10.63 1.06 -2.82
CA ILE A 93 -9.75 1.41 -1.70
C ILE A 93 -9.03 0.16 -1.20
N SER A 94 -7.71 0.18 -1.15
CA SER A 94 -6.96 -0.91 -0.54
C SER A 94 -7.16 -0.91 0.98
N VAL A 95 -7.32 -2.09 1.59
CA VAL A 95 -7.49 -2.20 3.04
C VAL A 95 -6.29 -1.65 3.81
N PRO A 96 -5.02 -1.91 3.43
CA PRO A 96 -3.87 -1.25 4.04
C PRO A 96 -3.90 0.28 3.88
N GLY A 97 -4.28 0.78 2.69
CA GLY A 97 -4.40 2.21 2.42
C GLY A 97 -5.48 2.87 3.27
N LEU A 98 -6.64 2.24 3.39
CA LEU A 98 -7.73 2.72 4.25
C LEU A 98 -7.29 2.85 5.72
N ILE A 99 -6.59 1.83 6.24
CA ILE A 99 -6.09 1.87 7.62
C ILE A 99 -5.05 2.98 7.76
N ALA A 100 -4.14 3.14 6.80
CA ALA A 100 -3.12 4.18 6.83
C ALA A 100 -3.72 5.60 6.73
N SER A 101 -4.76 5.82 5.91
CA SER A 101 -5.38 7.13 5.71
C SER A 101 -6.07 7.67 6.96
N VAL A 102 -6.57 6.79 7.84
CA VAL A 102 -7.20 7.19 9.12
C VAL A 102 -6.18 7.82 10.08
N PHE A 103 -4.91 7.51 9.92
CA PHE A 103 -3.82 8.00 10.75
C PHE A 103 -3.04 9.11 10.04
N GLU A 104 -3.72 9.98 9.30
CA GLU A 104 -3.08 11.07 8.57
C GLU A 104 -2.25 11.98 9.51
N GLY A 105 -0.94 11.84 9.37
CA GLY A 105 0.03 12.73 9.98
C GLY A 105 1.43 12.32 9.53
N PRO A 106 2.28 13.29 9.11
CA PRO A 106 3.65 13.00 8.70
C PRO A 106 4.45 12.29 9.80
N THR A 107 4.08 12.50 11.07
CA THR A 107 4.70 11.90 12.24
C THR A 107 4.41 10.40 12.34
N TRP A 108 3.18 9.97 12.07
CA TRP A 108 2.80 8.55 12.16
C TRP A 108 3.48 7.70 11.08
N LEU A 109 3.46 8.15 9.83
CA LEU A 109 4.13 7.45 8.73
C LEU A 109 5.65 7.42 8.92
N ALA A 110 6.24 8.51 9.44
CA ALA A 110 7.66 8.55 9.77
C ALA A 110 8.00 7.56 10.89
N GLU A 111 7.16 7.44 11.92
CA GLU A 111 7.35 6.49 13.02
C GLU A 111 7.22 5.04 12.54
N LEU A 112 6.24 4.72 11.71
CA LEU A 112 6.13 3.40 11.07
C LEU A 112 7.37 3.09 10.21
N GLY A 113 7.85 4.06 9.45
CA GLY A 113 9.09 3.96 8.66
C GLY A 113 10.31 3.72 9.55
N ARG A 114 10.40 4.39 10.69
CA ARG A 114 11.47 4.22 11.68
C ARG A 114 11.45 2.80 12.29
N VAL A 115 10.28 2.35 12.75
CA VAL A 115 10.12 1.00 13.30
C VAL A 115 10.42 -0.07 12.25
N GLY A 116 9.94 0.09 11.02
CA GLY A 116 10.26 -0.80 9.90
C GLY A 116 11.74 -0.76 9.51
N GLY A 117 12.37 0.42 9.59
CA GLY A 117 13.80 0.63 9.32
C GLY A 117 14.73 -0.03 10.34
N GLN A 118 14.33 -0.09 11.61
CA GLN A 118 15.10 -0.73 12.69
C GLN A 118 15.17 -2.25 12.55
N ARG A 119 14.23 -2.87 11.85
CA ARG A 119 14.30 -4.31 11.55
C ARG A 119 15.33 -4.55 10.46
N SER A 120 16.57 -4.79 10.88
CA SER A 120 17.65 -5.22 10.00
C SER A 120 17.46 -6.70 9.67
N SER A 121 17.36 -7.03 8.38
CA SER A 121 17.46 -8.43 7.91
C SER A 121 18.86 -8.67 7.35
N ALA A 122 19.32 -9.94 7.38
CA ALA A 122 20.61 -10.33 6.78
C ALA A 122 20.71 -9.88 5.31
N ALA A 123 19.61 -9.94 4.57
CA ALA A 123 19.51 -9.45 3.18
C ALA A 123 19.72 -7.93 3.09
N LYS A 124 19.12 -7.15 3.98
CA LYS A 124 19.29 -5.68 4.05
C LYS A 124 20.73 -5.30 4.38
N ALA A 125 21.35 -6.00 5.33
CA ALA A 125 22.74 -5.78 5.70
C ALA A 125 23.70 -6.14 4.55
N ALA A 126 23.46 -7.24 3.83
CA ALA A 126 24.22 -7.62 2.66
C ALA A 126 24.09 -6.61 1.50
N ALA A 127 22.87 -6.13 1.23
CA ALA A 127 22.62 -5.10 0.22
C ALA A 127 23.30 -3.77 0.57
N ALA A 128 23.25 -3.35 1.83
CA ALA A 128 23.93 -2.15 2.30
C ALA A 128 25.45 -2.23 2.14
N ARG A 129 26.06 -3.38 2.49
CA ARG A 129 27.50 -3.62 2.28
C ARG A 129 27.88 -3.61 0.80
N LYS A 130 27.06 -4.23 -0.07
CA LYS A 130 27.28 -4.23 -1.52
C LYS A 130 27.20 -2.83 -2.12
N ASN A 131 26.22 -2.02 -1.69
CA ASN A 131 26.06 -0.65 -2.15
C ASN A 131 27.15 0.27 -1.59
N GLY A 132 27.59 0.09 -0.34
CA GLY A 132 28.70 0.84 0.24
C GLY A 132 30.03 0.63 -0.49
N ARG A 133 30.27 -0.58 -1.04
CA ARG A 133 31.47 -0.86 -1.87
C ARG A 133 31.46 -0.18 -3.24
N LYS A 134 30.28 0.24 -3.74
CA LYS A 134 30.15 0.96 -5.02
C LYS A 134 30.51 2.43 -4.94
N GLY A 135 30.90 2.95 -3.78
CA GLY A 135 31.19 4.36 -3.52
C GLY A 135 29.93 5.18 -3.23
N GLY A 136 30.05 6.14 -2.31
CA GLY A 136 29.01 7.11 -2.04
C GLY A 136 28.93 8.19 -3.13
N ARG A 137 27.99 9.12 -2.94
CA ARG A 137 27.80 10.29 -3.81
C ARG A 137 29.16 10.98 -4.09
N PRO A 138 29.53 11.23 -5.36
CA PRO A 138 30.75 11.95 -5.67
C PRO A 138 30.79 13.29 -4.92
N ARG A 139 31.91 13.60 -4.25
CA ARG A 139 32.10 14.93 -3.66
C ARG A 139 32.10 15.95 -4.80
N LEU A 140 31.18 16.90 -4.75
CA LEU A 140 31.24 18.05 -5.65
C LEU A 140 32.60 18.72 -5.42
N ARG A 141 33.44 18.75 -6.45
CA ARG A 141 34.66 19.55 -6.44
C ARG A 141 34.21 21.02 -6.30
N GLU A 142 34.56 21.61 -5.17
CA GLU A 142 34.44 23.05 -4.97
C GLU A 142 35.30 23.70 -6.06
N SER A 143 34.63 24.38 -7.00
CA SER A 143 35.32 25.15 -8.04
C SER A 143 36.07 26.28 -7.35
N ALA A 144 37.40 26.17 -7.32
CA ALA A 144 38.27 27.26 -6.88
C ALA A 144 38.00 28.46 -7.78
N HIS A 145 37.35 29.49 -7.22
CA HIS A 145 37.30 30.81 -7.84
C HIS A 145 38.70 31.41 -7.73
N PRO A 146 39.36 31.79 -8.84
CA PRO A 146 40.55 32.60 -8.74
C PRO A 146 40.13 34.00 -8.26
N ARG A 147 40.69 34.40 -7.14
CA ARG A 147 40.63 35.81 -6.71
C ARG A 147 41.49 36.62 -7.65
N ALA A 148 40.88 37.57 -8.34
CA ALA A 148 41.56 38.69 -8.97
C ALA A 148 41.81 39.78 -7.93
#